data_94744cc38fe9ead5edc8838f94ae7762
#
_entry.id   94744cc38fe9ead5edc8838f94ae7762
#
_cell.length_a   1.000
_cell.length_b   1.000
_cell.length_c   1.000
_cell.angle_alpha   90.00
_cell.angle_beta   90.00
_cell.angle_gamma   90.00
#
_symmetry.space_group_name_H-M   'P 1'
#
loop_
_entity.id
_entity.type
_entity.pdbx_description
1 polymer ?
#
loop_
_entity_poly.entity_id
_entity_poly.type
_entity_poly.pdbx_seq_one_letter_code
_entity_poly.pdbx_strand_id
1 'polypeptide(L)'
;MIAGRGSIPDKRAFVLAAALFAGGLAPALGQQATEPQPGRTYHVGFSQIVDHPALNETRRGLIDGLAKAGFVQGKNLNFEIQIAQGDVANARNIAEKFLADKVDMMAVCTTPNTQAAIKVAQGSTIPVVFGCVTNPVEAGILKSLDQPTGTNVTGIFGIPPVAQMFDVMVQIKPNIKAIGTVYNAAESNSNVINRLAKAEAERRGFTWTEVQVASSAEVKNAIDSLVGKVDTVLTGQDNTVSSAFDAFVKTARDNKIALFSLDTATVERGAIASYAQDQYATGLDWANDIAVPVLLGADPGKLTPARYRRWVLYLNTAAASAMGVTIPQPMVAQAGKVFDK
;
A
#
# COMPACT_ATOMS: atom_id res chain seq x y z
N MET A 1 -49.69 74.63 28.33
CA MET A 1 -49.84 75.21 29.69
C MET A 1 -49.07 74.33 30.64
N ILE A 2 -48.12 74.98 31.32
CA ILE A 2 -47.62 74.76 32.69
C ILE A 2 -47.01 73.37 32.95
N ALA A 3 -45.71 73.16 32.97
CA ALA A 3 -44.72 73.54 34.02
C ALA A 3 -44.83 72.67 35.29
N GLY A 4 -43.73 71.98 35.61
CA GLY A 4 -43.54 71.37 36.91
C GLY A 4 -42.15 70.76 37.01
N ARG A 5 -41.21 71.51 37.50
CA ARG A 5 -39.83 71.19 37.93
C ARG A 5 -39.85 70.39 39.24
N GLY A 6 -38.76 69.67 39.49
CA GLY A 6 -38.30 69.30 40.84
C GLY A 6 -37.53 68.03 40.84
N SER A 7 -36.31 68.03 40.80
CA SER A 7 -35.16 68.16 41.76
C SER A 7 -34.60 66.76 42.13
N ILE A 8 -33.30 66.62 41.89
CA ILE A 8 -32.35 65.62 42.39
C ILE A 8 -32.23 65.75 43.93
N PRO A 9 -31.96 64.70 44.69
CA PRO A 9 -30.59 64.51 45.12
C PRO A 9 -30.07 63.04 45.19
N ASP A 10 -28.86 62.93 44.79
CA ASP A 10 -27.66 62.21 45.25
C ASP A 10 -27.81 61.44 46.58
N LYS A 11 -27.30 60.17 46.53
CA LYS A 11 -26.35 59.60 47.49
C LYS A 11 -25.92 58.16 47.12
N ARG A 12 -24.64 58.04 46.97
CA ARG A 12 -23.76 56.89 46.85
C ARG A 12 -24.11 55.76 47.82
N ALA A 13 -24.17 54.56 47.32
CA ALA A 13 -23.81 53.34 48.06
C ALA A 13 -23.08 52.40 47.15
N PHE A 14 -21.77 52.24 47.36
CA PHE A 14 -20.90 51.23 46.81
C PHE A 14 -21.33 49.90 47.40
N VAL A 15 -21.76 48.95 46.56
CA VAL A 15 -21.82 47.53 46.91
C VAL A 15 -20.84 46.83 46.02
N LEU A 16 -19.71 46.40 46.60
CA LEU A 16 -18.75 45.51 46.00
C LEU A 16 -19.40 44.10 45.90
N ALA A 17 -19.82 43.68 44.73
CA ALA A 17 -20.18 42.30 44.45
C ALA A 17 -18.94 41.59 43.94
N ALA A 18 -18.33 40.75 44.80
CA ALA A 18 -17.28 39.82 44.41
C ALA A 18 -17.90 38.75 43.52
N ALA A 19 -17.66 38.84 42.19
CA ALA A 19 -17.96 37.78 41.25
C ALA A 19 -16.90 36.70 41.42
N LEU A 20 -17.25 35.60 42.07
CA LEU A 20 -16.53 34.34 42.02
C LEU A 20 -16.55 33.81 40.58
N PHE A 21 -15.45 33.98 39.87
CA PHE A 21 -15.19 33.24 38.63
C PHE A 21 -14.99 31.75 38.96
N ALA A 22 -16.05 30.97 38.92
CA ALA A 22 -15.95 29.54 38.77
C ALA A 22 -15.45 29.28 37.34
N GLY A 23 -14.12 29.23 37.21
CA GLY A 23 -13.46 28.77 35.98
C GLY A 23 -13.80 27.30 35.79
N GLY A 24 -14.89 27.02 35.07
CA GLY A 24 -15.15 25.69 34.53
C GLY A 24 -14.02 25.37 33.56
N LEU A 25 -13.16 24.40 33.91
CA LEU A 25 -12.31 23.72 32.97
C LEU A 25 -13.24 22.99 31.96
N ALA A 26 -13.54 23.68 30.85
CA ALA A 26 -14.01 22.98 29.68
C ALA A 26 -12.90 21.98 29.30
N PRO A 27 -13.21 20.70 29.05
CA PRO A 27 -12.19 19.79 28.53
C PRO A 27 -11.72 20.42 27.22
N ALA A 28 -10.43 20.76 27.15
CA ALA A 28 -9.79 21.14 25.91
C ALA A 28 -9.99 19.94 24.97
N LEU A 29 -10.83 20.10 23.97
CA LEU A 29 -10.87 19.23 22.80
C LEU A 29 -9.44 19.25 22.28
N GLY A 30 -8.67 18.18 22.55
CA GLY A 30 -7.26 18.10 22.27
C GLY A 30 -7.05 18.42 20.79
N GLN A 31 -6.44 19.55 20.50
CA GLN A 31 -5.93 19.81 19.17
C GLN A 31 -4.95 18.69 18.84
N GLN A 32 -5.23 17.97 17.77
CA GLN A 32 -4.31 16.95 17.26
C GLN A 32 -2.97 17.63 16.98
N ALA A 33 -1.87 17.03 17.48
CA ALA A 33 -0.55 17.60 17.24
C ALA A 33 -0.30 17.69 15.72
N THR A 34 0.33 18.77 15.29
CA THR A 34 0.68 19.00 13.87
C THR A 34 2.13 18.67 13.57
N GLU A 35 2.95 18.50 14.63
CA GLU A 35 4.39 18.22 14.55
C GLU A 35 4.81 17.21 15.64
N PRO A 36 5.93 16.51 15.46
CA PRO A 36 6.49 15.61 16.46
C PRO A 36 6.76 16.35 17.79
N GLN A 37 6.47 15.70 18.89
CA GLN A 37 6.70 16.27 20.23
C GLN A 37 8.18 16.54 20.46
N PRO A 38 8.59 17.75 20.90
CA PRO A 38 9.98 18.04 21.21
C PRO A 38 10.56 17.09 22.27
N GLY A 39 11.76 16.58 22.03
CA GLY A 39 12.45 15.69 22.97
C GLY A 39 11.96 14.25 23.00
N ARG A 40 10.92 13.88 22.25
CA ARG A 40 10.44 12.51 22.11
C ARG A 40 11.15 11.80 20.96
N THR A 41 11.58 10.56 21.19
CA THR A 41 11.98 9.63 20.14
C THR A 41 10.83 8.65 19.89
N TYR A 42 10.42 8.54 18.63
CA TYR A 42 9.39 7.61 18.18
C TYR A 42 10.03 6.31 17.72
N HIS A 43 9.42 5.18 18.04
CA HIS A 43 9.86 3.87 17.57
C HIS A 43 8.83 3.27 16.62
N VAL A 44 9.21 3.09 15.37
CA VAL A 44 8.38 2.46 14.33
C VAL A 44 9.00 1.13 13.93
N GLY A 45 8.29 0.04 14.19
CA GLY A 45 8.64 -1.28 13.66
C GLY A 45 8.06 -1.48 12.26
N PHE A 46 8.93 -1.52 11.25
CA PHE A 46 8.53 -1.80 9.87
C PHE A 46 8.80 -3.26 9.51
N SER A 47 7.81 -3.93 8.90
CA SER A 47 8.00 -5.27 8.37
C SER A 47 7.40 -5.46 6.98
N GLN A 48 8.04 -6.30 6.16
CA GLN A 48 7.57 -6.75 4.85
C GLN A 48 7.82 -8.25 4.68
N ILE A 49 7.00 -8.94 3.86
CA ILE A 49 7.07 -10.39 3.74
C ILE A 49 8.32 -10.86 3.00
N VAL A 50 8.76 -10.15 1.96
CA VAL A 50 9.95 -10.47 1.15
C VAL A 50 10.75 -9.22 0.84
N ASP A 51 12.04 -9.39 0.51
CA ASP A 51 12.85 -8.33 -0.11
C ASP A 51 12.52 -8.26 -1.60
N HIS A 52 11.89 -7.16 -2.01
CA HIS A 52 11.41 -6.98 -3.37
C HIS A 52 11.47 -5.49 -3.77
N PRO A 53 11.92 -5.13 -4.98
CA PRO A 53 12.09 -3.75 -5.38
C PRO A 53 10.85 -2.86 -5.20
N ALA A 54 9.65 -3.36 -5.55
CA ALA A 54 8.41 -2.61 -5.36
C ALA A 54 8.15 -2.25 -3.89
N LEU A 55 8.33 -3.22 -2.99
CA LEU A 55 8.12 -3.03 -1.55
C LEU A 55 9.18 -2.08 -0.97
N ASN A 56 10.43 -2.18 -1.45
CA ASN A 56 11.53 -1.31 -1.05
C ASN A 56 11.28 0.14 -1.47
N GLU A 57 10.74 0.37 -2.69
CA GLU A 57 10.36 1.70 -3.15
C GLU A 57 9.20 2.28 -2.32
N THR A 58 8.19 1.46 -1.99
CA THR A 58 7.08 1.89 -1.11
C THR A 58 7.61 2.23 0.29
N ARG A 59 8.50 1.40 0.85
CA ARG A 59 9.17 1.69 2.13
C ARG A 59 9.96 2.99 2.07
N ARG A 60 10.73 3.22 0.99
CA ARG A 60 11.48 4.46 0.79
C ARG A 60 10.56 5.67 0.79
N GLY A 61 9.44 5.60 0.05
CA GLY A 61 8.42 6.65 0.05
C GLY A 61 7.82 6.91 1.44
N LEU A 62 7.55 5.86 2.22
CA LEU A 62 7.08 5.97 3.60
C LEU A 62 8.11 6.71 4.48
N ILE A 63 9.38 6.31 4.44
CA ILE A 63 10.45 6.93 5.23
C ILE A 63 10.61 8.40 4.84
N ASP A 64 10.65 8.71 3.54
CA ASP A 64 10.80 10.08 3.04
C ASP A 64 9.58 10.95 3.41
N GLY A 65 8.38 10.37 3.40
CA GLY A 65 7.15 11.05 3.85
C GLY A 65 7.18 11.35 5.35
N LEU A 66 7.60 10.40 6.18
CA LEU A 66 7.82 10.60 7.61
C LEU A 66 8.85 11.70 7.87
N ALA A 67 9.98 11.68 7.14
CA ALA A 67 11.02 12.70 7.28
C ALA A 67 10.53 14.11 6.92
N LYS A 68 9.72 14.25 5.86
CA LYS A 68 9.08 15.52 5.47
C LYS A 68 8.12 16.05 6.54
N ALA A 69 7.48 15.16 7.31
CA ALA A 69 6.63 15.52 8.43
C ALA A 69 7.40 15.74 9.75
N GLY A 70 8.75 15.73 9.71
CA GLY A 70 9.60 15.99 10.85
C GLY A 70 10.02 14.75 11.66
N PHE A 71 9.61 13.53 11.26
CA PHE A 71 10.08 12.27 11.86
C PHE A 71 11.36 11.79 11.16
N VAL A 72 12.52 12.11 11.70
CA VAL A 72 13.81 11.92 11.06
C VAL A 72 14.59 10.78 11.72
N GLN A 73 14.97 9.77 10.93
CA GLN A 73 15.75 8.62 11.39
C GLN A 73 17.06 9.08 12.06
N GLY A 74 17.34 8.52 13.25
CA GLY A 74 18.53 8.85 14.04
C GLY A 74 18.47 10.18 14.78
N LYS A 75 17.39 10.98 14.62
CA LYS A 75 17.19 12.23 15.36
C LYS A 75 16.05 12.08 16.40
N ASN A 76 14.85 11.84 15.93
CA ASN A 76 13.65 11.66 16.76
C ASN A 76 12.80 10.46 16.30
N LEU A 77 13.32 9.67 15.36
CA LEU A 77 12.71 8.43 14.85
C LEU A 77 13.72 7.30 14.93
N ASN A 78 13.32 6.17 15.52
CA ASN A 78 13.94 4.87 15.36
C ASN A 78 13.03 4.03 14.44
N PHE A 79 13.40 3.91 13.15
CA PHE A 79 12.67 3.12 12.16
C PHE A 79 13.39 1.79 11.97
N GLU A 80 12.90 0.75 12.63
CA GLU A 80 13.46 -0.60 12.57
C GLU A 80 12.85 -1.38 11.42
N ILE A 81 13.68 -1.98 10.56
CA ILE A 81 13.26 -2.74 9.38
C ILE A 81 13.50 -4.23 9.62
N GLN A 82 12.46 -5.04 9.43
CA GLN A 82 12.51 -6.50 9.48
C GLN A 82 11.86 -7.10 8.22
N ILE A 83 12.46 -8.16 7.67
CA ILE A 83 11.97 -8.85 6.47
C ILE A 83 11.73 -10.32 6.81
N ALA A 84 10.53 -10.81 6.54
CA ALA A 84 10.10 -12.16 6.93
C ALA A 84 10.60 -13.27 6.00
N GLN A 85 11.31 -12.94 4.91
CA GLN A 85 11.91 -13.90 3.96
C GLN A 85 10.92 -14.89 3.33
N GLY A 86 9.68 -14.43 3.09
CA GLY A 86 8.61 -15.24 2.51
C GLY A 86 7.90 -16.18 3.49
N ASP A 87 8.28 -16.14 4.77
CA ASP A 87 7.75 -17.04 5.79
C ASP A 87 6.76 -16.29 6.73
N VAL A 88 5.53 -16.78 6.78
CA VAL A 88 4.47 -16.21 7.62
C VAL A 88 4.76 -16.43 9.12
N ALA A 89 5.47 -17.49 9.49
CA ALA A 89 5.89 -17.70 10.89
C ALA A 89 6.92 -16.65 11.31
N ASN A 90 7.88 -16.31 10.43
CA ASN A 90 8.80 -15.21 10.66
C ASN A 90 8.08 -13.86 10.74
N ALA A 91 7.08 -13.62 9.87
CA ALA A 91 6.26 -12.41 9.96
C ALA A 91 5.57 -12.27 11.32
N ARG A 92 5.08 -13.39 11.87
CA ARG A 92 4.51 -13.45 13.21
C ARG A 92 5.55 -13.14 14.29
N ASN A 93 6.72 -13.79 14.25
CA ASN A 93 7.80 -13.56 15.22
C ASN A 93 8.28 -12.10 15.23
N ILE A 94 8.35 -11.46 14.05
CA ILE A 94 8.67 -10.03 13.90
C ILE A 94 7.61 -9.17 14.58
N ALA A 95 6.33 -9.47 14.38
CA ALA A 95 5.24 -8.73 15.02
C ALA A 95 5.25 -8.92 16.55
N GLU A 96 5.53 -10.15 17.05
CA GLU A 96 5.69 -10.45 18.48
C GLU A 96 6.85 -9.64 19.09
N LYS A 97 7.98 -9.53 18.37
CA LYS A 97 9.11 -8.68 18.77
C LYS A 97 8.67 -7.21 18.89
N PHE A 98 8.02 -6.65 17.87
CA PHE A 98 7.56 -5.26 17.90
C PHE A 98 6.54 -4.99 19.01
N LEU A 99 5.68 -5.98 19.32
CA LEU A 99 4.77 -5.91 20.46
C LEU A 99 5.53 -5.86 21.79
N ALA A 100 6.54 -6.72 21.96
CA ALA A 100 7.37 -6.78 23.16
C ALA A 100 8.22 -5.51 23.35
N ASP A 101 8.73 -4.95 22.26
CA ASP A 101 9.50 -3.70 22.24
C ASP A 101 8.63 -2.46 22.45
N LYS A 102 7.31 -2.62 22.47
CA LYS A 102 6.32 -1.54 22.67
C LYS A 102 6.52 -0.39 21.68
N VAL A 103 6.68 -0.73 20.39
CA VAL A 103 6.80 0.28 19.35
C VAL A 103 5.60 1.24 19.35
N ASP A 104 5.80 2.49 18.95
CA ASP A 104 4.72 3.47 18.83
C ASP A 104 3.76 3.13 17.68
N MET A 105 4.25 2.39 16.66
CA MET A 105 3.47 1.95 15.52
C MET A 105 4.15 0.76 14.84
N MET A 106 3.37 -0.25 14.45
CA MET A 106 3.79 -1.28 13.49
C MET A 106 3.39 -0.84 12.08
N ALA A 107 4.35 -0.52 11.22
CA ALA A 107 4.14 -0.27 9.79
C ALA A 107 4.36 -1.57 9.03
N VAL A 108 3.31 -2.14 8.46
CA VAL A 108 3.32 -3.52 7.95
C VAL A 108 2.99 -3.55 6.46
N CYS A 109 3.94 -4.01 5.64
CA CYS A 109 3.80 -4.06 4.19
C CYS A 109 3.51 -5.49 3.73
N THR A 110 2.53 -5.65 2.84
CA THR A 110 1.94 -6.85 2.21
C THR A 110 0.80 -7.51 3.00
N THR A 111 -0.09 -8.17 2.25
CA THR A 111 -1.28 -8.82 2.80
C THR A 111 -0.96 -9.94 3.81
N PRO A 112 -0.11 -10.95 3.49
CA PRO A 112 0.17 -12.03 4.45
C PRO A 112 0.89 -11.53 5.71
N ASN A 113 1.77 -10.54 5.57
CA ASN A 113 2.47 -9.94 6.69
C ASN A 113 1.52 -9.16 7.61
N THR A 114 0.57 -8.41 7.02
CA THR A 114 -0.48 -7.70 7.75
C THR A 114 -1.38 -8.67 8.50
N GLN A 115 -1.80 -9.77 7.88
CA GLN A 115 -2.61 -10.81 8.51
C GLN A 115 -1.91 -11.42 9.74
N ALA A 116 -0.59 -11.63 9.68
CA ALA A 116 0.19 -12.11 10.81
C ALA A 116 0.25 -11.06 11.93
N ALA A 117 0.56 -9.80 11.60
CA ALA A 117 0.72 -8.72 12.56
C ALA A 117 -0.57 -8.40 13.33
N ILE A 118 -1.73 -8.36 12.66
CA ILE A 118 -3.01 -8.06 13.34
C ILE A 118 -3.42 -9.15 14.32
N LYS A 119 -3.09 -10.42 14.03
CA LYS A 119 -3.34 -11.52 14.98
C LYS A 119 -2.52 -11.37 16.26
N VAL A 120 -1.26 -10.96 16.14
CA VAL A 120 -0.35 -10.73 17.27
C VAL A 120 -0.77 -9.48 18.05
N ALA A 121 -1.12 -8.40 17.36
CA ALA A 121 -1.50 -7.12 17.98
C ALA A 121 -2.94 -7.09 18.50
N GLN A 122 -3.69 -8.19 18.39
CA GLN A 122 -5.08 -8.27 18.83
C GLN A 122 -5.18 -7.99 20.35
N GLY A 123 -6.02 -7.03 20.73
CA GLY A 123 -6.19 -6.62 22.14
C GLY A 123 -5.08 -5.71 22.67
N SER A 124 -4.06 -5.37 21.86
CA SER A 124 -3.07 -4.35 22.21
C SER A 124 -3.54 -2.96 21.81
N THR A 125 -2.88 -1.94 22.36
CA THR A 125 -3.09 -0.54 21.99
C THR A 125 -2.13 -0.06 20.90
N ILE A 126 -1.16 -0.89 20.49
CA ILE A 126 -0.19 -0.53 19.45
C ILE A 126 -0.88 -0.46 18.09
N PRO A 127 -0.80 0.68 17.39
CA PRO A 127 -1.35 0.80 16.05
C PRO A 127 -0.67 -0.15 15.06
N VAL A 128 -1.46 -0.86 14.26
CA VAL A 128 -1.00 -1.61 13.08
C VAL A 128 -1.44 -0.84 11.84
N VAL A 129 -0.46 -0.22 11.19
CA VAL A 129 -0.67 0.62 10.00
C VAL A 129 -0.16 -0.13 8.79
N PHE A 130 -1.08 -0.64 7.96
CA PHE A 130 -0.71 -1.46 6.82
C PHE A 130 -0.53 -0.64 5.53
N GLY A 131 0.35 -1.14 4.67
CA GLY A 131 0.51 -0.74 3.27
C GLY A 131 0.71 -1.97 2.39
N CYS A 132 0.82 -1.77 1.07
CA CYS A 132 1.02 -2.86 0.10
C CYS A 132 -0.06 -3.97 0.20
N VAL A 133 -1.28 -3.61 0.57
CA VAL A 133 -2.43 -4.53 0.68
C VAL A 133 -3.36 -4.31 -0.51
N THR A 134 -3.74 -5.40 -1.18
CA THR A 134 -4.59 -5.35 -2.38
C THR A 134 -6.05 -5.09 -2.00
N ASN A 135 -6.65 -5.97 -1.21
CA ASN A 135 -8.03 -5.84 -0.74
C ASN A 135 -8.14 -6.27 0.73
N PRO A 136 -8.15 -5.32 1.67
CA PRO A 136 -8.13 -5.66 3.09
C PRO A 136 -9.42 -6.31 3.59
N VAL A 137 -10.55 -6.17 2.89
CA VAL A 137 -11.82 -6.84 3.25
C VAL A 137 -11.76 -8.32 2.86
N GLU A 138 -11.41 -8.63 1.62
CA GLU A 138 -11.25 -10.02 1.17
C GLU A 138 -10.13 -10.75 1.92
N ALA A 139 -9.12 -10.02 2.37
CA ALA A 139 -8.05 -10.56 3.22
C ALA A 139 -8.45 -10.77 4.70
N GLY A 140 -9.66 -10.37 5.11
CA GLY A 140 -10.11 -10.46 6.49
C GLY A 140 -9.40 -9.50 7.46
N ILE A 141 -8.75 -8.45 6.93
CA ILE A 141 -8.04 -7.42 7.71
C ILE A 141 -9.05 -6.38 8.23
N LEU A 142 -9.97 -5.94 7.38
CA LEU A 142 -10.97 -4.93 7.68
C LEU A 142 -12.40 -5.46 7.39
N LYS A 143 -13.38 -4.83 7.99
CA LYS A 143 -14.80 -5.10 7.72
C LYS A 143 -15.37 -4.26 6.58
N SER A 144 -14.79 -3.08 6.33
CA SER A 144 -15.22 -2.11 5.31
C SER A 144 -14.03 -1.36 4.72
N LEU A 145 -14.16 -0.91 3.48
CA LEU A 145 -13.17 -0.08 2.79
C LEU A 145 -13.46 1.43 2.93
N ASP A 146 -14.67 1.79 3.35
CA ASP A 146 -15.19 3.15 3.27
C ASP A 146 -15.65 3.70 4.65
N GLN A 147 -15.36 2.97 5.72
CA GLN A 147 -15.72 3.34 7.09
C GLN A 147 -14.50 3.32 8.01
N PRO A 148 -14.48 4.12 9.08
CA PRO A 148 -13.51 3.98 10.16
C PRO A 148 -13.46 2.55 10.68
N THR A 149 -12.27 2.08 11.03
CA THR A 149 -12.05 0.65 11.31
C THR A 149 -12.58 0.20 12.66
N GLY A 150 -12.69 1.10 13.63
CA GLY A 150 -13.10 0.82 15.00
C GLY A 150 -12.12 -0.04 15.81
N THR A 151 -10.88 -0.20 15.30
CA THR A 151 -9.84 -1.01 15.92
C THR A 151 -8.49 -0.28 15.88
N ASN A 152 -7.43 -0.90 16.45
CA ASN A 152 -6.06 -0.38 16.33
C ASN A 152 -5.42 -0.61 14.94
N VAL A 153 -6.19 -1.01 13.92
CA VAL A 153 -5.72 -1.35 12.57
C VAL A 153 -6.26 -0.36 11.55
N THR A 154 -5.41 0.25 10.76
CA THR A 154 -5.77 1.08 9.60
C THR A 154 -4.65 1.03 8.57
N GLY A 155 -4.81 1.67 7.40
CA GLY A 155 -3.73 1.69 6.41
C GLY A 155 -4.15 2.18 5.04
N ILE A 156 -3.30 1.88 4.05
CA ILE A 156 -3.51 2.23 2.65
C ILE A 156 -3.53 0.98 1.77
N PHE A 157 -4.44 0.93 0.81
CA PHE A 157 -4.64 -0.25 -0.03
C PHE A 157 -5.00 0.12 -1.47
N GLY A 158 -4.93 -0.87 -2.38
CA GLY A 158 -5.45 -0.69 -3.74
C GLY A 158 -5.34 -1.93 -4.61
N ILE A 159 -6.37 -2.14 -5.40
CA ILE A 159 -6.41 -3.15 -6.45
C ILE A 159 -5.83 -2.50 -7.71
N PRO A 160 -4.81 -3.09 -8.36
CA PRO A 160 -4.29 -2.55 -9.61
C PRO A 160 -5.36 -2.52 -10.69
N PRO A 161 -5.29 -1.58 -11.64
CA PRO A 161 -6.31 -1.40 -12.68
C PRO A 161 -6.20 -2.50 -13.76
N VAL A 162 -6.68 -3.69 -13.43
CA VAL A 162 -6.57 -4.91 -14.27
C VAL A 162 -7.10 -4.68 -15.69
N ALA A 163 -8.29 -4.08 -15.83
CA ALA A 163 -8.89 -3.84 -17.14
C ALA A 163 -8.01 -2.95 -18.04
N GLN A 164 -7.44 -1.87 -17.47
CA GLN A 164 -6.53 -0.98 -18.18
C GLN A 164 -5.20 -1.68 -18.52
N MET A 165 -4.72 -2.59 -17.67
CA MET A 165 -3.56 -3.41 -18.02
C MET A 165 -3.84 -4.28 -19.25
N PHE A 166 -5.03 -4.87 -19.36
CA PHE A 166 -5.44 -5.61 -20.55
C PHE A 166 -5.51 -4.70 -21.81
N ASP A 167 -5.94 -3.43 -21.65
CA ASP A 167 -5.91 -2.46 -22.76
C ASP A 167 -4.47 -2.21 -23.22
N VAL A 168 -3.53 -2.08 -22.30
CA VAL A 168 -2.09 -1.98 -22.60
C VAL A 168 -1.58 -3.22 -23.33
N MET A 169 -1.94 -4.41 -22.83
CA MET A 169 -1.53 -5.68 -23.43
C MET A 169 -2.01 -5.80 -24.89
N VAL A 170 -3.28 -5.50 -25.17
CA VAL A 170 -3.87 -5.58 -26.51
C VAL A 170 -3.28 -4.53 -27.45
N GLN A 171 -2.96 -3.34 -26.99
CA GLN A 171 -2.28 -2.32 -27.79
C GLN A 171 -0.87 -2.76 -28.23
N ILE A 172 -0.13 -3.45 -27.33
CA ILE A 172 1.23 -3.95 -27.62
C ILE A 172 1.18 -5.26 -28.45
N LYS A 173 0.23 -6.14 -28.15
CA LYS A 173 0.06 -7.45 -28.80
C LYS A 173 -1.42 -7.66 -29.19
N PRO A 174 -1.87 -7.14 -30.34
CA PRO A 174 -3.30 -7.23 -30.75
C PRO A 174 -3.80 -8.65 -31.00
N ASN A 175 -2.91 -9.61 -31.23
CA ASN A 175 -3.23 -10.99 -31.59
C ASN A 175 -3.12 -11.97 -30.39
N ILE A 176 -3.33 -11.50 -29.18
CA ILE A 176 -3.40 -12.37 -28.00
C ILE A 176 -4.53 -13.38 -28.17
N LYS A 177 -4.24 -14.65 -27.87
CA LYS A 177 -5.23 -15.75 -27.88
C LYS A 177 -5.35 -16.42 -26.53
N ALA A 178 -4.21 -16.71 -25.91
CA ALA A 178 -4.14 -17.47 -24.67
C ALA A 178 -3.17 -16.82 -23.68
N ILE A 179 -3.68 -16.52 -22.50
CA ILE A 179 -2.95 -15.88 -21.40
C ILE A 179 -2.73 -16.91 -20.30
N GLY A 180 -1.48 -16.99 -19.83
CA GLY A 180 -1.11 -17.78 -18.66
C GLY A 180 -0.80 -16.91 -17.46
N THR A 181 -1.01 -17.47 -16.28
CA THR A 181 -0.55 -16.92 -15.01
C THR A 181 -0.03 -17.99 -14.09
N VAL A 182 0.89 -17.62 -13.21
CA VAL A 182 1.32 -18.44 -12.07
C VAL A 182 1.07 -17.64 -10.80
N TYR A 183 0.51 -18.28 -9.78
CA TYR A 183 0.19 -17.58 -8.53
C TYR A 183 0.18 -18.53 -7.33
N ASN A 184 0.37 -17.97 -6.14
CA ASN A 184 0.22 -18.69 -4.87
C ASN A 184 -1.20 -18.51 -4.32
N ALA A 185 -1.98 -19.60 -4.35
CA ALA A 185 -3.37 -19.58 -3.86
C ALA A 185 -3.49 -19.38 -2.33
N ALA A 186 -2.40 -19.54 -1.57
CA ALA A 186 -2.37 -19.22 -0.14
C ALA A 186 -2.30 -17.70 0.14
N GLU A 187 -1.95 -16.89 -0.87
CA GLU A 187 -1.94 -15.44 -0.77
C GLU A 187 -3.30 -14.85 -1.22
N SER A 188 -4.07 -14.26 -0.31
CA SER A 188 -5.38 -13.69 -0.64
C SER A 188 -5.31 -12.53 -1.65
N ASN A 189 -4.24 -11.71 -1.66
CA ASN A 189 -3.97 -10.72 -2.70
C ASN A 189 -3.89 -11.35 -4.08
N SER A 190 -3.20 -12.48 -4.21
CA SER A 190 -3.04 -13.20 -5.48
C SER A 190 -4.36 -13.75 -6.01
N ASN A 191 -5.20 -14.30 -5.12
CA ASN A 191 -6.53 -14.78 -5.47
C ASN A 191 -7.43 -13.67 -6.01
N VAL A 192 -7.41 -12.48 -5.39
CA VAL A 192 -8.17 -11.30 -5.87
C VAL A 192 -7.73 -10.92 -7.28
N ILE A 193 -6.42 -10.77 -7.50
CA ILE A 193 -5.87 -10.38 -8.80
C ILE A 193 -6.15 -11.44 -9.86
N ASN A 194 -5.91 -12.72 -9.55
CA ASN A 194 -6.16 -13.82 -10.49
C ASN A 194 -7.63 -13.89 -10.93
N ARG A 195 -8.56 -13.78 -9.99
CA ARG A 195 -10.00 -13.76 -10.28
C ARG A 195 -10.39 -12.60 -11.19
N LEU A 196 -9.88 -11.39 -10.93
CA LEU A 196 -10.16 -10.21 -11.75
C LEU A 196 -9.54 -10.34 -13.15
N ALA A 197 -8.30 -10.83 -13.24
CA ALA A 197 -7.61 -11.02 -14.53
C ALA A 197 -8.30 -12.11 -15.37
N LYS A 198 -8.70 -13.23 -14.76
CA LYS A 198 -9.46 -14.29 -15.42
C LYS A 198 -10.78 -13.76 -15.99
N ALA A 199 -11.57 -13.06 -15.19
CA ALA A 199 -12.84 -12.48 -15.63
C ALA A 199 -12.64 -11.50 -16.80
N GLU A 200 -11.56 -10.71 -16.78
CA GLU A 200 -11.27 -9.76 -17.86
C GLU A 200 -10.77 -10.48 -19.13
N ALA A 201 -9.97 -11.53 -19.00
CA ALA A 201 -9.54 -12.37 -20.12
C ALA A 201 -10.73 -13.04 -20.82
N GLU A 202 -11.62 -13.67 -20.04
CA GLU A 202 -12.84 -14.31 -20.52
C GLU A 202 -13.79 -13.31 -21.20
N ARG A 203 -13.98 -12.13 -20.63
CA ARG A 203 -14.79 -11.04 -21.22
C ARG A 203 -14.28 -10.60 -22.60
N ARG A 204 -12.96 -10.66 -22.81
CA ARG A 204 -12.31 -10.32 -24.09
C ARG A 204 -12.18 -11.50 -25.04
N GLY A 205 -12.63 -12.69 -24.67
CA GLY A 205 -12.55 -13.90 -25.49
C GLY A 205 -11.17 -14.56 -25.52
N PHE A 206 -10.30 -14.26 -24.54
CA PHE A 206 -9.01 -14.92 -24.41
C PHE A 206 -9.14 -16.21 -23.59
N THR A 207 -8.38 -17.23 -23.96
CA THR A 207 -8.20 -18.42 -23.10
C THR A 207 -7.35 -18.04 -21.89
N TRP A 208 -7.78 -18.46 -20.71
CA TRP A 208 -7.04 -18.27 -19.45
C TRP A 208 -6.53 -19.59 -18.91
N THR A 209 -5.23 -19.66 -18.63
CA THR A 209 -4.57 -20.84 -18.03
C THR A 209 -3.85 -20.42 -16.76
N GLU A 210 -4.16 -21.07 -15.65
CA GLU A 210 -3.56 -20.77 -14.35
C GLU A 210 -2.79 -21.97 -13.80
N VAL A 211 -1.63 -21.69 -13.19
CA VAL A 211 -0.80 -22.68 -12.49
C VAL A 211 -0.56 -22.19 -11.08
N GLN A 212 -0.90 -23.03 -10.10
CA GLN A 212 -0.68 -22.71 -8.69
C GLN A 212 0.69 -23.19 -8.22
N VAL A 213 1.30 -22.42 -7.33
CA VAL A 213 2.53 -22.75 -6.63
C VAL A 213 2.38 -22.53 -5.14
N ALA A 214 3.09 -23.28 -4.32
CA ALA A 214 3.14 -23.11 -2.88
C ALA A 214 4.43 -22.42 -2.42
N SER A 215 5.46 -22.41 -3.25
CA SER A 215 6.76 -21.81 -2.94
C SER A 215 7.45 -21.21 -4.16
N SER A 216 8.42 -20.34 -3.93
CA SER A 216 9.24 -19.73 -4.99
C SER A 216 10.07 -20.77 -5.77
N ALA A 217 10.41 -21.90 -5.17
CA ALA A 217 11.15 -22.99 -5.81
C ALA A 217 10.35 -23.67 -6.94
N GLU A 218 9.01 -23.63 -6.88
CA GLU A 218 8.13 -24.25 -7.87
C GLU A 218 7.88 -23.36 -9.10
N VAL A 219 8.16 -22.05 -8.99
CA VAL A 219 7.81 -21.04 -9.99
C VAL A 219 8.42 -21.34 -11.36
N LYS A 220 9.69 -21.79 -11.40
CA LYS A 220 10.36 -22.16 -12.65
C LYS A 220 9.61 -23.28 -13.40
N ASN A 221 9.26 -24.36 -12.71
CA ASN A 221 8.53 -25.47 -13.31
C ASN A 221 7.11 -25.07 -13.73
N ALA A 222 6.49 -24.20 -12.95
CA ALA A 222 5.15 -23.68 -13.24
C ALA A 222 5.13 -22.86 -14.53
N ILE A 223 6.06 -21.90 -14.71
CA ILE A 223 6.13 -21.11 -15.94
C ILE A 223 6.52 -21.98 -17.16
N ASP A 224 7.42 -22.94 -16.99
CA ASP A 224 7.80 -23.84 -18.06
C ASP A 224 6.62 -24.72 -18.55
N SER A 225 5.70 -25.08 -17.65
CA SER A 225 4.49 -25.83 -17.98
C SER A 225 3.51 -25.07 -18.88
N LEU A 226 3.62 -23.75 -18.98
CA LEU A 226 2.82 -22.89 -19.84
C LEU A 226 3.38 -22.78 -21.28
N VAL A 227 4.64 -23.18 -21.50
CA VAL A 227 5.27 -23.15 -22.83
C VAL A 227 4.49 -24.01 -23.83
N GLY A 228 4.21 -23.43 -25.00
CA GLY A 228 3.39 -24.05 -26.04
C GLY A 228 1.89 -24.06 -25.79
N LYS A 229 1.42 -23.61 -24.61
CA LYS A 229 -0.01 -23.51 -24.27
C LYS A 229 -0.53 -22.08 -24.31
N VAL A 230 0.35 -21.10 -24.10
CA VAL A 230 0.00 -19.67 -24.05
C VAL A 230 0.93 -18.86 -24.95
N ASP A 231 0.45 -17.73 -25.43
CA ASP A 231 1.25 -16.77 -26.20
C ASP A 231 1.59 -15.51 -25.39
N THR A 232 0.98 -15.36 -24.23
CA THR A 232 1.13 -14.24 -23.31
C THR A 232 1.10 -14.72 -21.87
N VAL A 233 1.86 -14.07 -21.00
CA VAL A 233 1.81 -14.28 -19.54
C VAL A 233 1.54 -12.95 -18.86
N LEU A 234 0.63 -12.97 -17.90
CA LEU A 234 0.36 -11.85 -17.00
C LEU A 234 0.67 -12.28 -15.57
N THR A 235 1.62 -11.62 -14.91
CA THR A 235 1.89 -11.84 -13.48
C THR A 235 1.12 -10.83 -12.64
N GLY A 236 0.53 -11.31 -11.54
CA GLY A 236 -0.11 -10.48 -10.53
C GLY A 236 0.88 -9.91 -9.51
N GLN A 237 0.33 -9.27 -8.48
CA GLN A 237 1.09 -8.84 -7.29
C GLN A 237 1.15 -10.00 -6.28
N ASP A 238 2.01 -10.96 -6.57
CA ASP A 238 2.20 -12.20 -5.81
C ASP A 238 3.62 -12.21 -5.22
N ASN A 239 3.74 -12.31 -3.89
CA ASN A 239 5.05 -12.23 -3.23
C ASN A 239 5.93 -13.45 -3.52
N THR A 240 5.32 -14.64 -3.63
CA THR A 240 6.01 -15.90 -3.95
C THR A 240 6.57 -15.86 -5.37
N VAL A 241 5.75 -15.44 -6.33
CA VAL A 241 6.13 -15.33 -7.75
C VAL A 241 7.16 -14.22 -7.95
N SER A 242 6.98 -13.07 -7.32
CA SER A 242 7.90 -11.93 -7.44
C SER A 242 9.31 -12.28 -6.95
N SER A 243 9.44 -13.15 -5.95
CA SER A 243 10.74 -13.63 -5.44
C SER A 243 11.52 -14.45 -6.48
N ALA A 244 10.84 -15.09 -7.45
CA ALA A 244 11.44 -15.90 -8.50
C ALA A 244 11.19 -15.35 -9.91
N PHE A 245 10.93 -14.04 -10.05
CA PHE A 245 10.50 -13.39 -11.30
C PHE A 245 11.47 -13.58 -12.47
N ASP A 246 12.78 -13.71 -12.21
CA ASP A 246 13.79 -13.92 -13.26
C ASP A 246 13.57 -15.21 -14.06
N ALA A 247 12.93 -16.22 -13.45
CA ALA A 247 12.53 -17.44 -14.16
C ALA A 247 11.48 -17.15 -15.25
N PHE A 248 10.53 -16.22 -14.97
CA PHE A 248 9.57 -15.77 -15.99
C PHE A 248 10.25 -15.08 -17.14
N VAL A 249 11.15 -14.14 -16.85
CA VAL A 249 11.87 -13.38 -17.87
C VAL A 249 12.65 -14.32 -18.79
N LYS A 250 13.38 -15.28 -18.21
CA LYS A 250 14.14 -16.24 -18.98
C LYS A 250 13.24 -17.11 -19.86
N THR A 251 12.23 -17.75 -19.29
CA THR A 251 11.32 -18.65 -20.03
C THR A 251 10.54 -17.88 -21.10
N ALA A 252 10.02 -16.68 -20.80
CA ALA A 252 9.28 -15.85 -21.74
C ALA A 252 10.16 -15.43 -22.94
N ARG A 253 11.39 -14.99 -22.68
CA ARG A 253 12.35 -14.59 -23.72
C ARG A 253 12.75 -15.75 -24.61
N ASP A 254 13.10 -16.91 -24.02
CA ASP A 254 13.54 -18.09 -24.74
C ASP A 254 12.44 -18.68 -25.65
N ASN A 255 11.17 -18.52 -25.27
CA ASN A 255 10.02 -19.08 -25.97
C ASN A 255 9.16 -18.03 -26.70
N LYS A 256 9.59 -16.76 -26.76
CA LYS A 256 8.85 -15.66 -27.40
C LYS A 256 7.42 -15.48 -26.86
N ILE A 257 7.23 -15.69 -25.56
CA ILE A 257 5.98 -15.45 -24.86
C ILE A 257 5.99 -14.02 -24.36
N ALA A 258 4.95 -13.23 -24.67
CA ALA A 258 4.88 -11.84 -24.21
C ALA A 258 4.62 -11.79 -22.70
N LEU A 259 5.54 -11.22 -21.91
CA LEU A 259 5.46 -11.14 -20.45
C LEU A 259 5.02 -9.75 -20.00
N PHE A 260 3.87 -9.70 -19.36
CA PHE A 260 3.30 -8.49 -18.74
C PHE A 260 3.14 -8.66 -17.24
N SER A 261 3.00 -7.56 -16.51
CA SER A 261 2.89 -7.60 -15.06
C SER A 261 1.98 -6.50 -14.51
N LEU A 262 1.37 -6.75 -13.36
CA LEU A 262 0.65 -5.76 -12.55
C LEU A 262 1.56 -5.17 -11.44
N ASP A 263 2.87 -5.24 -11.63
CA ASP A 263 3.88 -4.65 -10.74
C ASP A 263 4.91 -3.87 -11.57
N THR A 264 4.98 -2.55 -11.35
CA THR A 264 5.88 -1.64 -12.08
C THR A 264 7.36 -1.97 -11.92
N ALA A 265 7.78 -2.52 -10.77
CA ALA A 265 9.19 -2.86 -10.52
C ALA A 265 9.68 -4.06 -11.36
N THR A 266 8.79 -4.89 -11.88
CA THR A 266 9.15 -6.03 -12.74
C THR A 266 9.52 -5.61 -14.16
N VAL A 267 9.16 -4.40 -14.59
CA VAL A 267 9.43 -3.90 -15.94
C VAL A 267 10.93 -3.70 -16.17
N GLU A 268 11.64 -3.15 -15.18
CA GLU A 268 13.11 -3.05 -15.22
C GLU A 268 13.78 -4.42 -15.24
N ARG A 269 13.15 -5.44 -14.64
CA ARG A 269 13.63 -6.82 -14.60
C ARG A 269 13.32 -7.61 -15.87
N GLY A 270 12.52 -7.08 -16.81
CA GLY A 270 12.27 -7.68 -18.11
C GLY A 270 10.83 -8.04 -18.43
N ALA A 271 9.83 -7.55 -17.68
CA ALA A 271 8.45 -7.51 -18.18
C ALA A 271 8.35 -6.45 -19.28
N ILE A 272 7.50 -6.68 -20.30
CA ILE A 272 7.30 -5.75 -21.42
C ILE A 272 6.66 -4.46 -20.95
N ALA A 273 5.64 -4.57 -20.12
CA ALA A 273 4.87 -3.44 -19.62
C ALA A 273 4.19 -3.75 -18.29
N SER A 274 3.95 -2.71 -17.53
CA SER A 274 3.07 -2.71 -16.37
C SER A 274 2.29 -1.41 -16.30
N TYR A 275 0.98 -1.51 -16.04
CA TYR A 275 0.15 -0.38 -15.64
C TYR A 275 -0.36 -0.66 -14.22
N ALA A 276 0.31 -0.06 -13.24
CA ALA A 276 0.07 -0.32 -11.82
C ALA A 276 0.41 0.92 -10.98
N GLN A 277 0.38 0.80 -9.65
CA GLN A 277 0.68 1.91 -8.76
C GLN A 277 2.13 2.38 -8.88
N ASP A 278 2.32 3.70 -8.73
CA ASP A 278 3.62 4.28 -8.44
C ASP A 278 4.00 3.92 -6.99
N GLN A 279 4.97 3.04 -6.84
CA GLN A 279 5.35 2.47 -5.55
C GLN A 279 5.87 3.54 -4.57
N TYR A 280 6.76 4.41 -5.05
CA TYR A 280 7.31 5.48 -4.22
C TYR A 280 6.24 6.48 -3.78
N ALA A 281 5.42 6.93 -4.73
CA ALA A 281 4.33 7.84 -4.45
C ALA A 281 3.27 7.22 -3.51
N THR A 282 3.03 5.90 -3.63
CA THR A 282 2.18 5.16 -2.69
C THR A 282 2.74 5.18 -1.27
N GLY A 283 4.07 5.06 -1.12
CA GLY A 283 4.73 5.19 0.18
C GLY A 283 4.61 6.59 0.78
N LEU A 284 4.74 7.64 -0.05
CA LEU A 284 4.48 9.02 0.39
C LEU A 284 3.03 9.22 0.85
N ASP A 285 2.06 8.68 0.08
CA ASP A 285 0.66 8.75 0.44
C ASP A 285 0.36 7.97 1.73
N TRP A 286 0.99 6.80 1.93
CA TRP A 286 0.90 6.02 3.17
C TRP A 286 1.40 6.82 4.38
N ALA A 287 2.54 7.50 4.25
CA ALA A 287 3.04 8.39 5.28
C ALA A 287 2.04 9.51 5.60
N ASN A 288 1.65 10.27 4.59
CA ASN A 288 0.88 11.50 4.76
C ASN A 288 -0.55 11.24 5.25
N ASP A 289 -1.22 10.23 4.69
CA ASP A 289 -2.63 10.00 4.95
C ASP A 289 -2.86 9.19 6.23
N ILE A 290 -1.90 8.33 6.63
CA ILE A 290 -2.11 7.37 7.71
C ILE A 290 -1.01 7.41 8.76
N ALA A 291 0.27 7.17 8.39
CA ALA A 291 1.32 6.95 9.37
C ALA A 291 1.63 8.20 10.20
N VAL A 292 1.73 9.35 9.57
CA VAL A 292 1.96 10.65 10.25
C VAL A 292 0.80 10.99 11.18
N PRO A 293 -0.49 11.00 10.75
CA PRO A 293 -1.60 11.19 11.66
C PRO A 293 -1.57 10.27 12.89
N VAL A 294 -1.30 8.98 12.71
CA VAL A 294 -1.22 8.01 13.82
C VAL A 294 -0.07 8.34 14.78
N LEU A 295 1.13 8.65 14.27
CA LEU A 295 2.28 9.04 15.11
C LEU A 295 2.04 10.37 15.84
N LEU A 296 1.22 11.26 15.29
CA LEU A 296 0.77 12.51 15.93
C LEU A 296 -0.40 12.31 16.91
N GLY A 297 -0.82 11.07 17.15
CA GLY A 297 -1.82 10.71 18.16
C GLY A 297 -3.25 10.54 17.62
N ALA A 298 -3.46 10.48 16.31
CA ALA A 298 -4.76 10.10 15.76
C ALA A 298 -5.10 8.66 16.16
N ASP A 299 -6.34 8.44 16.57
CA ASP A 299 -6.87 7.11 16.84
C ASP A 299 -7.04 6.34 15.51
N PRO A 300 -6.28 5.26 15.27
CA PRO A 300 -6.40 4.49 14.04
C PRO A 300 -7.82 3.97 13.80
N GLY A 301 -8.57 3.69 14.87
CA GLY A 301 -9.96 3.23 14.78
C GLY A 301 -10.93 4.27 14.22
N LYS A 302 -10.57 5.55 14.24
CA LYS A 302 -11.36 6.66 13.68
C LYS A 302 -10.96 7.03 12.26
N LEU A 303 -9.86 6.47 11.75
CA LEU A 303 -9.41 6.73 10.39
C LEU A 303 -10.10 5.77 9.41
N THR A 304 -10.60 6.33 8.31
CA THR A 304 -10.99 5.54 7.14
C THR A 304 -9.73 5.12 6.38
N PRO A 305 -9.60 3.85 5.97
CA PRO A 305 -8.44 3.40 5.20
C PRO A 305 -8.29 4.18 3.88
N ALA A 306 -7.07 4.54 3.54
CA ALA A 306 -6.77 5.29 2.32
C ALA A 306 -6.65 4.38 1.10
N ARG A 307 -6.93 4.92 -0.10
CA ARG A 307 -6.81 4.20 -1.37
C ARG A 307 -5.60 4.68 -2.15
N TYR A 308 -5.00 3.79 -2.96
CA TYR A 308 -4.00 4.19 -3.94
C TYR A 308 -4.63 5.14 -4.97
N ARG A 309 -3.88 6.17 -5.36
CA ARG A 309 -4.39 7.25 -6.23
C ARG A 309 -3.58 7.42 -7.52
N ARG A 310 -2.38 6.85 -7.59
CA ARG A 310 -1.43 7.11 -8.68
C ARG A 310 -1.09 5.83 -9.42
N TRP A 311 -1.51 5.80 -10.68
CA TRP A 311 -1.27 4.70 -11.60
C TRP A 311 -0.33 5.18 -12.69
N VAL A 312 0.67 4.37 -13.02
CA VAL A 312 1.71 4.71 -14.00
C VAL A 312 1.91 3.57 -14.99
N LEU A 313 2.21 3.93 -16.23
CA LEU A 313 2.61 2.99 -17.27
C LEU A 313 4.13 2.96 -17.34
N TYR A 314 4.72 1.79 -17.12
CA TYR A 314 6.14 1.53 -17.36
C TYR A 314 6.27 0.55 -18.54
N LEU A 315 7.28 0.77 -19.37
CA LEU A 315 7.53 0.01 -20.59
C LEU A 315 8.99 -0.43 -20.67
N ASN A 316 9.24 -1.60 -21.28
CA ASN A 316 10.58 -2.07 -21.58
C ASN A 316 10.68 -2.47 -23.05
N THR A 317 11.33 -1.63 -23.86
CA THR A 317 11.44 -1.83 -25.31
C THR A 317 12.39 -2.97 -25.67
N ALA A 318 13.44 -3.19 -24.89
CA ALA A 318 14.34 -4.32 -25.08
C ALA A 318 13.65 -5.64 -24.77
N ALA A 319 12.88 -5.73 -23.68
CA ALA A 319 12.09 -6.92 -23.34
C ALA A 319 11.05 -7.23 -24.42
N ALA A 320 10.34 -6.20 -24.91
CA ALA A 320 9.39 -6.34 -26.01
C ALA A 320 10.05 -6.94 -27.26
N SER A 321 11.16 -6.36 -27.72
CA SER A 321 11.93 -6.86 -28.86
C SER A 321 12.40 -8.29 -28.64
N ALA A 322 12.93 -8.60 -27.46
CA ALA A 322 13.40 -9.95 -27.10
C ALA A 322 12.29 -10.99 -27.15
N MET A 323 11.05 -10.62 -26.85
CA MET A 323 9.86 -11.50 -26.89
C MET A 323 9.09 -11.41 -28.22
N GLY A 324 9.60 -10.67 -29.22
CA GLY A 324 9.05 -10.61 -30.56
C GLY A 324 7.82 -9.72 -30.70
N VAL A 325 7.66 -8.71 -29.86
CA VAL A 325 6.60 -7.71 -29.95
C VAL A 325 7.17 -6.29 -30.06
N THR A 326 6.39 -5.36 -30.58
CA THR A 326 6.80 -3.97 -30.74
C THR A 326 5.84 -3.07 -29.96
N ILE A 327 6.39 -2.20 -29.13
CA ILE A 327 5.60 -1.20 -28.39
C ILE A 327 5.29 -0.03 -29.33
N PRO A 328 4.01 0.38 -29.51
CA PRO A 328 3.65 1.54 -30.33
C PRO A 328 4.28 2.84 -29.79
N GLN A 329 4.81 3.67 -30.67
CA GLN A 329 5.44 4.95 -30.32
C GLN A 329 4.56 5.89 -29.47
N PRO A 330 3.24 6.00 -29.71
CA PRO A 330 2.39 6.81 -28.85
C PRO A 330 2.35 6.35 -27.39
N MET A 331 2.51 5.05 -27.11
CA MET A 331 2.59 4.53 -25.75
C MET A 331 3.92 4.87 -25.09
N VAL A 332 5.01 4.82 -25.85
CA VAL A 332 6.35 5.23 -25.35
C VAL A 332 6.33 6.69 -24.92
N ALA A 333 5.67 7.56 -25.67
CA ALA A 333 5.54 8.98 -25.34
C ALA A 333 4.67 9.26 -24.09
N GLN A 334 3.76 8.36 -23.74
CA GLN A 334 2.85 8.48 -22.60
C GLN A 334 3.36 7.76 -21.34
N ALA A 335 4.40 6.96 -21.48
CA ALA A 335 4.92 6.17 -20.35
C ALA A 335 5.57 7.06 -19.28
N GLY A 336 5.31 6.74 -18.03
CA GLY A 336 5.99 7.37 -16.90
C GLY A 336 7.48 6.99 -16.83
N LYS A 337 7.82 5.78 -17.33
CA LYS A 337 9.20 5.31 -17.45
C LYS A 337 9.34 4.31 -18.59
N VAL A 338 10.46 4.42 -19.33
CA VAL A 338 10.82 3.49 -20.40
C VAL A 338 12.20 2.94 -20.13
N PHE A 339 12.31 1.62 -20.18
CA PHE A 339 13.57 0.88 -20.09
C PHE A 339 13.95 0.37 -21.48
N ASP A 340 15.22 0.36 -21.78
CA ASP A 340 15.80 -0.01 -23.08
C ASP A 340 16.92 -1.08 -22.95
N LYS A 341 16.96 -1.77 -21.80
CA LYS A 341 17.97 -2.75 -21.44
C LYS A 341 17.33 -4.09 -21.07
#